data_9ebb5e8d676418cbbbaba2ae7c966be5
#
_entry.id   9ebb5e8d676418cbbbaba2ae7c966be5
#
_cell.length_a   1.000
_cell.length_b   1.000
_cell.length_c   1.000
_cell.angle_alpha   90.00
_cell.angle_beta   90.00
_cell.angle_gamma   90.00
#
_symmetry.space_group_name_H-M   'P 1'
#
loop_
_entity.id
_entity.type
_entity.pdbx_description
1 polymer ?
#
loop_
_entity_poly.entity_id
_entity_poly.type
_entity_poly.pdbx_seq_one_letter_code
_entity_poly.pdbx_strand_id
1 'polypeptide(L)'
;MAFSSDAGATRAFLRDVLELDSVDAGGGWLIFALPPAELGVHPTDGAPHHALYLMCDDLDAALERLAGRGVAVARDPADEGFGRIAYLEVPGLGELGLYEPSHPTPR
;
A
#
# COMPACT_ATOMS: atom_id res chain seq x y z
N MET A 1 -7.22 -8.02 6.87
CA MET A 1 -6.55 -9.31 6.58
C MET A 1 -6.19 -9.32 5.10
N ALA A 2 -4.94 -9.60 4.76
CA ALA A 2 -4.54 -9.81 3.37
C ALA A 2 -4.33 -11.32 3.15
N PHE A 3 -4.82 -11.82 2.04
CA PHE A 3 -4.66 -13.22 1.65
C PHE A 3 -3.67 -13.28 0.49
N SER A 4 -2.50 -13.84 0.74
CA SER A 4 -1.40 -13.85 -0.20
C SER A 4 -1.15 -15.25 -0.76
N SER A 5 -0.83 -15.32 -2.03
CA SER A 5 -0.39 -16.57 -2.66
C SER A 5 1.06 -16.94 -2.30
N ASP A 6 1.81 -16.00 -1.74
CA ASP A 6 3.16 -16.20 -1.20
C ASP A 6 3.31 -15.37 0.08
N ALA A 7 2.76 -15.88 1.17
CA ALA A 7 2.70 -15.15 2.43
C ALA A 7 4.09 -14.79 2.96
N GLY A 8 5.09 -15.66 2.80
CA GLY A 8 6.46 -15.38 3.23
C GLY A 8 7.05 -14.17 2.52
N ALA A 9 6.89 -14.09 1.19
CA ALA A 9 7.39 -12.97 0.40
C ALA A 9 6.64 -11.67 0.72
N THR A 10 5.32 -11.73 0.91
CA THR A 10 4.53 -10.56 1.29
C THR A 10 4.95 -10.03 2.66
N ARG A 11 5.11 -10.91 3.65
CA ARG A 11 5.57 -10.52 5.00
C ARG A 11 6.95 -9.88 4.96
N ALA A 12 7.87 -10.45 4.20
CA ALA A 12 9.21 -9.90 4.04
C ALA A 12 9.17 -8.50 3.41
N PHE A 13 8.32 -8.29 2.40
CA PHE A 13 8.15 -7.00 1.78
C PHE A 13 7.64 -5.95 2.78
N LEU A 14 6.61 -6.27 3.54
CA LEU A 14 6.04 -5.35 4.53
C LEU A 14 7.03 -5.01 5.65
N ARG A 15 7.80 -6.00 6.09
CA ARG A 15 8.78 -5.83 7.16
C ARG A 15 10.05 -5.11 6.68
N ASP A 16 10.63 -5.53 5.56
CA ASP A 16 11.98 -5.13 5.16
C ASP A 16 11.98 -3.95 4.19
N VAL A 17 10.97 -3.84 3.32
CA VAL A 17 10.87 -2.76 2.34
C VAL A 17 10.06 -1.59 2.88
N LEU A 18 8.85 -1.85 3.39
CA LEU A 18 7.99 -0.81 3.96
C LEU A 18 8.32 -0.52 5.42
N GLU A 19 9.13 -1.35 6.06
CA GLU A 19 9.61 -1.16 7.43
C GLU A 19 8.48 -1.04 8.46
N LEU A 20 7.41 -1.80 8.26
CA LEU A 20 6.31 -1.85 9.21
C LEU A 20 6.69 -2.73 10.40
N ASP A 21 6.42 -2.24 11.61
CA ASP A 21 6.61 -3.02 12.82
C ASP A 21 5.63 -4.19 12.86
N SER A 22 6.04 -5.29 13.43
CA SER A 22 5.22 -6.48 13.51
C SER A 22 5.45 -7.25 14.80
N VAL A 23 4.50 -8.13 15.13
CA VAL A 23 4.64 -9.14 16.17
C VAL A 23 4.38 -10.50 15.56
N ASP A 24 5.07 -11.53 16.04
CA ASP A 24 4.81 -12.91 15.65
C ASP A 24 3.67 -13.47 16.51
N ALA A 25 2.54 -13.77 15.86
CA ALA A 25 1.37 -14.34 16.53
C ALA A 25 1.47 -15.86 16.67
N GLY A 26 2.58 -16.45 16.25
CA GLY A 26 2.85 -17.89 16.32
C GLY A 26 3.17 -18.48 14.95
N GLY A 27 4.21 -19.34 14.89
CA GLY A 27 4.58 -20.05 13.67
C GLY A 27 4.97 -19.17 12.48
N GLY A 28 5.46 -17.96 12.71
CA GLY A 28 5.84 -17.04 11.65
C GLY A 28 4.69 -16.19 11.11
N TRP A 29 3.50 -16.27 11.70
CA TRP A 29 2.38 -15.42 11.34
C TRP A 29 2.59 -14.01 11.89
N LEU A 30 3.09 -13.10 11.06
CA LEU A 30 3.34 -11.72 11.45
C LEU A 30 2.05 -10.90 11.36
N ILE A 31 1.78 -10.14 12.43
CA ILE A 31 0.73 -9.13 12.47
C ILE A 31 1.41 -7.77 12.46
N PHE A 32 1.12 -6.98 11.45
CA PHE A 32 1.77 -5.69 11.21
C PHE A 32 0.98 -4.54 11.83
N ALA A 33 1.71 -3.60 12.42
CA ALA A 33 1.15 -2.32 12.82
C ALA A 33 1.04 -1.42 11.58
N LEU A 34 -0.16 -0.92 11.33
CA LEU A 34 -0.39 0.07 10.29
C LEU A 34 -0.42 1.46 10.92
N PRO A 35 -0.05 2.51 10.17
CA PRO A 35 -0.30 3.88 10.61
C PRO A 35 -1.81 4.10 10.80
N PRO A 36 -2.21 5.20 11.49
CA PRO A 36 -3.62 5.58 11.60
C PRO A 36 -4.29 5.53 10.22
N ALA A 37 -5.50 5.01 10.16
CA ALA A 37 -6.21 4.79 8.90
C ALA A 37 -7.44 5.68 8.79
N GLU A 38 -7.81 5.98 7.55
CA GLU A 38 -9.01 6.73 7.18
C GLU A 38 -9.84 5.88 6.23
N LEU A 39 -11.15 6.01 6.28
CA LEU A 39 -12.06 5.34 5.36
C LEU A 39 -12.72 6.37 4.46
N GLY A 40 -12.40 6.34 3.17
CA GLY A 40 -13.12 7.07 2.15
C GLY A 40 -14.23 6.22 1.56
N VAL A 41 -15.35 6.83 1.22
CA VAL A 41 -16.45 6.16 0.53
C VAL A 41 -16.67 6.88 -0.79
N HIS A 42 -16.45 6.16 -1.88
CA HIS A 42 -16.55 6.69 -3.24
C HIS A 42 -17.61 5.90 -4.03
N PRO A 43 -18.44 6.58 -4.83
CA PRO A 43 -19.41 5.88 -5.65
C PRO A 43 -18.74 5.02 -6.73
N THR A 44 -19.38 3.92 -7.09
CA THR A 44 -18.94 3.07 -8.20
C THR A 44 -20.14 2.63 -9.03
N ASP A 45 -19.94 2.51 -10.34
CA ASP A 45 -20.91 1.93 -11.25
C ASP A 45 -20.73 0.41 -11.37
N GLY A 46 -19.62 -0.09 -10.86
CA GLY A 46 -19.30 -1.52 -10.86
C GLY A 46 -19.74 -2.23 -9.58
N ALA A 47 -19.24 -3.42 -9.38
CA ALA A 47 -19.51 -4.20 -8.18
C ALA A 47 -18.89 -3.52 -6.94
N PRO A 48 -19.58 -3.54 -5.80
CA PRO A 48 -18.99 -3.04 -4.55
C PRO A 48 -17.69 -3.76 -4.22
N HIS A 49 -16.69 -3.02 -3.78
CA HIS A 49 -15.38 -3.57 -3.44
C HIS A 49 -14.66 -2.67 -2.44
N HIS A 50 -13.54 -3.14 -1.96
CA HIS A 50 -12.64 -2.38 -1.07
C HIS A 50 -11.28 -2.24 -1.74
N ALA A 51 -10.64 -1.11 -1.50
CA ALA A 51 -9.26 -0.89 -1.92
C ALA A 51 -8.42 -0.40 -0.74
N LEU A 52 -7.20 -0.88 -0.67
CA LEU A 52 -6.24 -0.45 0.34
C LEU A 52 -5.18 0.42 -0.34
N TYR A 53 -4.94 1.58 0.23
CA TYR A 53 -3.87 2.48 -0.21
C TYR A 53 -2.97 2.82 0.96
N LEU A 54 -1.67 2.94 0.70
CA LEU A 54 -0.75 3.58 1.62
C LEU A 54 -0.66 5.05 1.24
N MET A 55 -0.82 5.95 2.20
CA MET A 55 -0.71 7.38 1.95
C MET A 55 0.71 7.87 2.15
N CYS A 56 1.10 8.84 1.35
CA CYS A 56 2.39 9.54 1.47
C CYS A 56 2.19 11.03 1.21
N ASP A 57 3.15 11.84 1.67
CA ASP A 57 3.11 13.29 1.47
C ASP A 57 3.67 13.70 0.11
N ASP A 58 4.61 12.92 -0.45
CA ASP A 58 5.28 13.19 -1.71
C ASP A 58 5.45 11.87 -2.46
N LEU A 59 4.59 11.66 -3.45
CA LEU A 59 4.57 10.40 -4.21
C LEU A 59 5.86 10.19 -5.01
N ASP A 60 6.37 11.22 -5.65
CA ASP A 60 7.56 11.09 -6.47
C ASP A 60 8.79 10.73 -5.62
N ALA A 61 8.96 11.37 -4.47
CA ALA A 61 10.04 11.05 -3.53
C ALA A 61 9.90 9.64 -2.96
N ALA A 62 8.67 9.21 -2.63
CA ALA A 62 8.42 7.86 -2.13
C ALA A 62 8.77 6.80 -3.16
N LEU A 63 8.37 7.01 -4.42
CA LEU A 63 8.67 6.08 -5.51
C LEU A 63 10.17 5.99 -5.79
N GLU A 64 10.87 7.10 -5.74
CA GLU A 64 12.32 7.13 -5.93
C GLU A 64 13.04 6.31 -4.84
N ARG A 65 12.64 6.49 -3.58
CA ARG A 65 13.18 5.73 -2.45
C ARG A 65 12.90 4.24 -2.58
N LEU A 66 11.68 3.86 -2.99
CA LEU A 66 11.29 2.47 -3.17
C LEU A 66 12.01 1.83 -4.35
N ALA A 67 12.23 2.57 -5.43
CA ALA A 67 13.02 2.11 -6.58
C ALA A 67 14.45 1.76 -6.16
N GLY A 68 15.04 2.53 -5.25
CA GLY A 68 16.35 2.24 -4.66
C GLY A 68 16.38 0.96 -3.83
N ARG A 69 15.22 0.47 -3.41
CA ARG A 69 15.05 -0.81 -2.68
C ARG A 69 14.58 -1.95 -3.59
N GLY A 70 14.58 -1.75 -4.90
CA GLY A 70 14.22 -2.78 -5.87
C GLY A 70 12.73 -3.00 -6.05
N VAL A 71 11.88 -2.06 -5.62
CA VAL A 71 10.42 -2.19 -5.78
C VAL A 71 10.02 -1.86 -7.21
N ALA A 72 9.27 -2.76 -7.83
CA ALA A 72 8.70 -2.54 -9.15
C ALA A 72 7.38 -1.77 -9.04
N VAL A 73 7.18 -0.82 -9.95
CA VAL A 73 5.93 -0.07 -10.08
C VAL A 73 5.06 -0.74 -11.13
N ALA A 74 3.89 -1.21 -10.72
CA ALA A 74 2.95 -1.89 -11.60
C ALA A 74 2.20 -0.91 -12.51
N ARG A 75 1.87 0.25 -11.98
CA ARG A 75 1.23 1.35 -12.73
C ARG A 75 1.82 2.68 -12.29
N ASP A 76 2.24 3.47 -13.28
CA ASP A 76 2.85 4.78 -13.05
C ASP A 76 1.87 5.77 -12.41
N PRO A 77 2.37 6.82 -11.75
CA PRO A 77 1.52 7.82 -11.13
C PRO A 77 0.51 8.43 -12.10
N ALA A 78 -0.74 8.49 -11.68
CA ALA A 78 -1.81 9.14 -12.43
C ALA A 78 -2.60 10.05 -11.49
N ASP A 79 -3.06 11.18 -12.02
CA ASP A 79 -3.95 12.10 -11.31
C ASP A 79 -5.38 11.59 -11.40
N GLU A 80 -5.98 11.28 -10.26
CA GLU A 80 -7.34 10.77 -10.17
C GLU A 80 -8.33 11.86 -9.72
N GLY A 81 -7.93 13.12 -9.70
CA GLY A 81 -8.74 14.25 -9.27
C GLY A 81 -8.69 14.48 -7.75
N PHE A 82 -8.85 13.44 -6.96
CA PHE A 82 -8.75 13.50 -5.49
C PHE A 82 -7.33 13.27 -4.97
N GLY A 83 -6.41 12.94 -5.84
CA GLY A 83 -5.01 12.74 -5.54
C GLY A 83 -4.28 12.03 -6.67
N ARG A 84 -3.00 11.76 -6.44
CA ARG A 84 -2.16 10.99 -7.36
C ARG A 84 -1.94 9.60 -6.78
N ILE A 85 -2.08 8.59 -7.60
CA ILE A 85 -1.93 7.19 -7.20
C ILE A 85 -0.94 6.49 -8.14
N ALA A 86 -0.01 5.75 -7.57
CA ALA A 86 0.78 4.74 -8.25
C ALA A 86 0.47 3.38 -7.64
N TYR A 87 0.82 2.31 -8.32
CA TYR A 87 0.60 0.96 -7.81
C TYR A 87 1.92 0.21 -7.78
N LEU A 88 2.22 -0.36 -6.60
CA LEU A 88 3.43 -1.13 -6.37
C LEU A 88 3.15 -2.61 -6.59
N GLU A 89 4.15 -3.33 -7.12
CA GLU A 89 4.11 -4.79 -7.14
C GLU A 89 4.51 -5.32 -5.77
N VAL A 90 3.57 -5.97 -5.07
CA VAL A 90 3.84 -6.61 -3.78
C VAL A 90 3.88 -8.13 -4.00
N PRO A 91 5.02 -8.78 -3.74
CA PRO A 91 5.13 -10.23 -3.94
C PRO A 91 4.03 -11.00 -3.22
N GLY A 92 3.32 -11.87 -3.96
CA GLY A 92 2.26 -12.72 -3.44
C GLY A 92 0.92 -12.03 -3.24
N LEU A 93 0.87 -10.69 -3.29
CA LEU A 93 -0.35 -9.91 -3.02
C LEU A 93 -0.88 -9.20 -4.28
N GLY A 94 -0.01 -8.90 -5.24
CA GLY A 94 -0.35 -8.12 -6.41
C GLY A 94 -0.13 -6.63 -6.21
N GLU A 95 -1.01 -5.81 -6.74
CA GLU A 95 -0.87 -4.37 -6.72
C GLU A 95 -1.32 -3.76 -5.39
N LEU A 96 -0.53 -2.84 -4.87
CA LEU A 96 -0.87 -2.04 -3.70
C LEU A 96 -0.76 -0.57 -4.07
N GLY A 97 -1.83 0.20 -3.85
CA GLY A 97 -1.84 1.63 -4.15
C GLY A 97 -0.96 2.44 -3.20
N LEU A 98 -0.20 3.35 -3.77
CA LEU A 98 0.54 4.38 -3.04
C LEU A 98 -0.06 5.73 -3.43
N TYR A 99 -0.54 6.49 -2.46
CA TYR A 99 -1.47 7.57 -2.68
C TYR A 99 -1.00 8.88 -2.03
N GLU A 100 -0.95 9.94 -2.83
CA GLU A 100 -0.70 11.30 -2.37
C GLU A 100 -2.01 12.09 -2.50
N PRO A 101 -2.72 12.37 -1.38
CA PRO A 101 -4.00 13.07 -1.45
C PRO A 101 -3.83 14.54 -1.85
N SER A 102 -4.79 15.04 -2.62
CA SER A 102 -4.96 16.46 -2.89
C SER A 102 -6.16 17.07 -2.13
N HIS A 103 -6.80 16.26 -1.30
CA HIS A 103 -7.91 16.68 -0.43
C HIS A 103 -7.45 16.82 1.02
N PRO A 104 -8.21 17.54 1.88
CA PRO A 104 -7.93 17.52 3.31
C PRO A 104 -8.06 16.12 3.89
N THR A 105 -7.27 15.83 4.90
CA THR A 105 -7.34 14.58 5.65
C THR A 105 -7.81 14.87 7.07
N PRO A 106 -8.45 13.91 7.77
CA PRO A 106 -8.93 14.12 9.14
C PRO A 106 -7.83 14.23 10.18
N ARG A 107 -6.57 14.10 9.77
CA ARG A 107 -5.41 14.29 10.66
C ARG A 107 -4.20 14.86 9.92
#